data_fbfa1420110a19ec491f3c605aecbcd8
#
_entry.id   fbfa1420110a19ec491f3c605aecbcd8
#
_cell.length_a   1.000
_cell.length_b   1.000
_cell.length_c   1.000
_cell.angle_alpha   90.00
_cell.angle_beta   90.00
_cell.angle_gamma   90.00
#
_symmetry.space_group_name_H-M   'P 1'
#
loop_
_entity.id
_entity.type
_entity.pdbx_description
1 polymer ?
#
loop_
_entity_poly.entity_id
_entity_poly.type
_entity_poly.pdbx_seq_one_letter_code
_entity_poly.pdbx_strand_id
1 'polypeptide(L)'
;HGKIRRQGEDFAPLLQKGPRGAPTVLSPARSLAMATSAAGKAAGFSLGRLAPGEPADLILVSRREPHWQPGLDPRADLLYAASASDVVLTMVNGVILYENGVFQTVDLERIYRMLPHFYPRVMSQPT
;
A
#
# COMPACT_ATOMS: atom_id res chain seq x y z
N HIS A 1 36.18 11.88 -6.57
CA HIS A 1 35.17 11.58 -5.55
C HIS A 1 33.82 11.51 -6.24
N GLY A 2 33.49 10.33 -6.81
CA GLY A 2 32.18 10.07 -7.38
C GLY A 2 31.15 9.94 -6.26
N LYS A 3 30.16 10.83 -6.22
CA LYS A 3 28.94 10.65 -5.40
C LYS A 3 28.21 9.44 -5.97
N ILE A 4 28.19 8.33 -5.23
CA ILE A 4 27.27 7.21 -5.49
C ILE A 4 25.86 7.76 -5.28
N ARG A 5 25.12 8.02 -6.35
CA ARG A 5 23.68 8.35 -6.29
C ARG A 5 22.96 7.11 -5.79
N ARG A 6 22.17 7.29 -4.77
CA ARG A 6 21.30 6.23 -4.23
C ARG A 6 20.27 5.87 -5.31
N GLN A 7 20.34 4.67 -5.85
CA GLN A 7 19.49 4.21 -6.97
C GLN A 7 17.98 4.18 -6.64
N GLY A 8 17.60 4.26 -5.35
CA GLY A 8 16.21 4.23 -4.93
C GLY A 8 15.43 5.54 -5.13
N GLU A 9 16.11 6.67 -5.36
CA GLU A 9 15.45 7.98 -5.55
C GLU A 9 14.97 8.21 -6.99
N ASP A 10 15.42 7.36 -7.93
CA ASP A 10 15.27 7.63 -9.37
C ASP A 10 14.07 6.95 -10.04
N PHE A 11 13.38 5.98 -9.38
CA PHE A 11 12.35 5.19 -10.06
C PHE A 11 10.98 5.88 -10.19
N ALA A 12 10.46 6.52 -9.14
CA ALA A 12 9.17 7.22 -9.24
C ALA A 12 9.22 8.45 -10.15
N PRO A 13 10.33 9.22 -10.17
CA PRO A 13 10.52 10.26 -11.16
C PRO A 13 10.61 9.75 -12.60
N LEU A 14 11.11 8.53 -12.82
CA LEU A 14 11.18 7.94 -14.18
C LEU A 14 9.80 7.65 -14.77
N LEU A 15 8.84 7.23 -13.95
CA LEU A 15 7.46 7.00 -14.38
C LEU A 15 6.71 8.30 -14.71
N GLN A 16 7.16 9.45 -14.20
CA GLN A 16 6.57 10.76 -14.45
C GLN A 16 7.40 11.64 -15.38
N LYS A 17 8.54 11.16 -15.85
CA LYS A 17 9.31 11.86 -16.89
C LYS A 17 8.55 11.82 -18.22
N GLY A 18 7.77 12.87 -18.46
CA GLY A 18 7.69 13.39 -19.81
C GLY A 18 9.10 13.84 -20.27
N PRO A 19 9.34 14.07 -21.56
CA PRO A 19 10.68 14.29 -22.14
C PRO A 19 11.52 15.43 -21.53
N ARG A 20 11.02 16.17 -20.53
CA ARG A 20 11.68 17.33 -19.88
C ARG A 20 11.43 17.42 -18.37
N GLY A 21 10.97 16.35 -17.70
CA GLY A 21 10.64 16.38 -16.27
C GLY A 21 11.88 16.37 -15.37
N ALA A 22 11.89 17.21 -14.34
CA ALA A 22 12.90 17.16 -13.30
C ALA A 22 12.77 15.85 -12.48
N PRO A 23 13.87 15.16 -12.17
CA PRO A 23 13.85 13.86 -11.46
C PRO A 23 13.43 13.92 -10.00
N THR A 24 13.00 15.07 -9.51
CA THR A 24 12.70 15.34 -8.09
C THR A 24 11.23 15.63 -7.81
N VAL A 25 10.31 15.33 -8.74
CA VAL A 25 8.90 15.76 -8.63
C VAL A 25 8.17 15.08 -7.48
N LEU A 26 8.49 13.81 -7.17
CA LEU A 26 7.89 13.10 -6.04
C LEU A 26 8.97 12.37 -5.22
N SER A 27 9.17 12.86 -3.99
CA SER A 27 9.94 12.10 -2.99
C SER A 27 9.09 10.97 -2.39
N PRO A 28 9.71 9.90 -1.85
CA PRO A 28 8.98 8.84 -1.14
C PRO A 28 8.06 9.37 -0.04
N ALA A 29 8.51 10.36 0.74
CA ALA A 29 7.70 10.99 1.77
C ALA A 29 6.45 11.68 1.20
N ARG A 30 6.58 12.37 0.07
CA ARG A 30 5.46 13.06 -0.60
C ARG A 30 4.48 12.04 -1.20
N SER A 31 4.97 10.96 -1.80
CA SER A 31 4.13 9.90 -2.34
C SER A 31 3.31 9.22 -1.24
N LEU A 32 3.93 8.91 -0.10
CA LEU A 32 3.22 8.36 1.07
C LEU A 32 2.19 9.35 1.64
N ALA A 33 2.54 10.63 1.75
CA ALA A 33 1.59 11.64 2.21
C ALA A 33 0.38 11.77 1.27
N MET A 34 0.59 11.66 -0.06
CA MET A 34 -0.48 11.65 -1.05
C MET A 34 -1.39 10.42 -0.90
N ALA A 35 -0.84 9.25 -0.58
CA ALA A 35 -1.59 8.03 -0.37
C ALA A 35 -2.28 7.94 1.01
N THR A 36 -1.96 8.81 1.95
CA THR A 36 -2.45 8.80 3.33
C THR A 36 -3.13 10.13 3.71
N SER A 37 -2.42 11.01 4.40
CA SER A 37 -2.99 12.23 4.98
C SER A 37 -3.54 13.22 3.95
N ALA A 38 -2.92 13.33 2.78
CA ALA A 38 -3.42 14.22 1.73
C ALA A 38 -4.69 13.63 1.07
N ALA A 39 -4.75 12.31 0.87
CA ALA A 39 -5.96 11.65 0.36
C ALA A 39 -7.13 11.78 1.33
N GLY A 40 -6.91 11.51 2.63
CA GLY A 40 -7.91 11.71 3.67
C GLY A 40 -8.47 13.14 3.68
N LYS A 41 -7.59 14.12 3.68
CA LYS A 41 -7.97 15.53 3.63
C LYS A 41 -8.76 15.91 2.37
N ALA A 42 -8.35 15.42 1.22
CA ALA A 42 -9.04 15.65 -0.06
C ALA A 42 -10.45 15.03 -0.08
N ALA A 43 -10.64 13.90 0.60
CA ALA A 43 -11.94 13.25 0.77
C ALA A 43 -12.80 13.85 1.89
N GLY A 44 -12.32 14.90 2.60
CA GLY A 44 -13.05 15.55 3.70
C GLY A 44 -12.98 14.81 5.02
N PHE A 45 -12.07 13.84 5.16
CA PHE A 45 -11.89 13.05 6.39
C PHE A 45 -10.61 13.41 7.12
N SER A 46 -10.63 13.33 8.47
CA SER A 46 -9.43 13.42 9.30
C SER A 46 -8.79 12.03 9.42
N LEU A 47 -8.26 11.51 8.31
CA LEU A 47 -7.68 10.17 8.19
C LEU A 47 -6.24 10.24 7.66
N GLY A 48 -5.54 9.09 7.71
CA GLY A 48 -4.22 8.90 7.10
C GLY A 48 -3.06 9.42 7.94
N ARG A 49 -3.26 9.54 9.26
CA ARG A 49 -2.20 9.81 10.25
C ARG A 49 -2.49 9.08 11.55
N LEU A 50 -1.44 8.70 12.27
CA LEU A 50 -1.54 8.12 13.59
C LEU A 50 -1.29 9.21 14.63
N ALA A 51 -2.36 9.63 15.32
CA ALA A 51 -2.29 10.62 16.40
C ALA A 51 -3.37 10.37 17.46
N PRO A 52 -3.15 10.76 18.72
CA PRO A 52 -4.18 10.66 19.75
C PRO A 52 -5.44 11.40 19.36
N GLY A 53 -6.60 10.75 19.51
CA GLY A 53 -7.91 11.31 19.15
C GLY A 53 -8.32 11.13 17.70
N GLU A 54 -7.45 10.60 16.83
CA GLU A 54 -7.78 10.24 15.45
C GLU A 54 -8.25 8.78 15.36
N PRO A 55 -9.05 8.42 14.33
CA PRO A 55 -9.41 7.03 14.07
C PRO A 55 -8.19 6.14 13.91
N ALA A 56 -8.23 4.94 14.50
CA ALA A 56 -7.15 3.96 14.40
C ALA A 56 -7.29 3.15 13.08
N ASP A 57 -6.98 3.82 11.96
CA ASP A 57 -6.91 3.22 10.63
C ASP A 57 -5.43 3.02 10.29
N LEU A 58 -4.99 1.76 10.28
CA LEU A 58 -3.58 1.45 10.06
C LEU A 58 -3.37 0.06 9.45
N ILE A 59 -2.21 -0.11 8.86
CA ILE A 59 -1.66 -1.42 8.49
C ILE A 59 -0.31 -1.63 9.19
N LEU A 60 0.01 -2.88 9.50
CA LEU A 60 1.37 -3.28 9.85
C LEU A 60 1.98 -4.04 8.68
N VAL A 61 3.20 -3.70 8.33
CA VAL A 61 3.94 -4.30 7.23
C VAL A 61 5.19 -4.98 7.80
N SER A 62 5.34 -6.27 7.51
CA SER A 62 6.56 -7.02 7.85
C SER A 62 7.70 -6.60 6.91
N ARG A 63 8.87 -6.37 7.48
CA ARG A 63 10.10 -6.06 6.71
C ARG A 63 11.13 -7.19 6.82
N ARG A 64 10.68 -8.43 7.05
CA ARG A 64 11.57 -9.58 7.25
C ARG A 64 12.02 -10.22 5.96
N GLU A 65 11.26 -10.04 4.88
CA GLU A 65 11.52 -10.69 3.59
C GLU A 65 12.75 -10.11 2.87
N PRO A 66 13.46 -10.91 2.06
CA PRO A 66 14.70 -10.48 1.39
C PRO A 66 14.55 -9.25 0.50
N HIS A 67 13.39 -9.03 -0.10
CA HIS A 67 13.13 -7.88 -0.98
C HIS A 67 13.15 -6.52 -0.24
N TRP A 68 13.09 -6.53 1.11
CA TRP A 68 13.25 -5.34 1.93
C TRP A 68 14.71 -4.95 2.18
N GLN A 69 15.65 -5.80 1.77
CA GLN A 69 17.06 -5.53 2.02
C GLN A 69 17.67 -4.64 0.93
N PRO A 70 18.60 -3.75 1.27
CA PRO A 70 19.24 -3.54 2.58
C PRO A 70 18.47 -2.68 3.59
N GLY A 71 17.24 -2.24 3.30
CA GLY A 71 16.36 -1.59 4.26
C GLY A 71 16.84 -0.22 4.78
N LEU A 72 17.45 0.58 3.92
CA LEU A 72 18.11 1.85 4.29
C LEU A 72 17.14 3.01 4.51
N ASP A 73 16.05 3.05 3.78
CA ASP A 73 15.00 4.08 3.91
C ASP A 73 13.62 3.42 3.93
N PRO A 74 12.97 3.31 5.11
CA PRO A 74 11.67 2.66 5.24
C PRO A 74 10.57 3.21 4.32
N ARG A 75 10.65 4.49 3.96
CA ARG A 75 9.66 5.12 3.08
C ARG A 75 9.88 4.75 1.62
N ALA A 76 11.13 4.72 1.20
CA ALA A 76 11.48 4.27 -0.14
C ALA A 76 11.22 2.76 -0.28
N ASP A 77 11.60 1.97 0.71
CA ASP A 77 11.37 0.53 0.74
C ASP A 77 9.87 0.21 0.66
N LEU A 78 9.03 0.91 1.44
CA LEU A 78 7.58 0.73 1.38
C LEU A 78 6.99 1.07 0.00
N LEU A 79 7.55 2.07 -0.66
CA LEU A 79 7.04 2.52 -1.96
C LEU A 79 7.48 1.63 -3.13
N TYR A 80 8.70 1.08 -3.06
CA TYR A 80 9.34 0.42 -4.22
C TYR A 80 9.55 -1.07 -4.05
N ALA A 81 9.62 -1.56 -2.82
CA ALA A 81 9.91 -2.96 -2.52
C ALA A 81 8.70 -3.71 -1.93
N ALA A 82 7.82 -3.02 -1.21
CA ALA A 82 6.70 -3.66 -0.52
C ALA A 82 5.73 -4.37 -1.46
N SER A 83 5.23 -5.51 -1.00
CA SER A 83 4.15 -6.27 -1.62
C SER A 83 2.92 -6.31 -0.71
N ALA A 84 1.75 -6.56 -1.27
CA ALA A 84 0.54 -6.76 -0.47
C ALA A 84 0.67 -7.93 0.52
N SER A 85 1.45 -8.95 0.19
CA SER A 85 1.76 -10.10 1.06
C SER A 85 2.55 -9.73 2.32
N ASP A 86 3.21 -8.58 2.35
CA ASP A 86 3.95 -8.12 3.53
C ASP A 86 3.05 -7.51 4.61
N VAL A 87 1.79 -7.21 4.28
CA VAL A 87 0.82 -6.72 5.26
C VAL A 87 0.43 -7.84 6.21
N VAL A 88 0.77 -7.68 7.48
CA VAL A 88 0.49 -8.65 8.54
C VAL A 88 -0.70 -8.27 9.41
N LEU A 89 -1.14 -7.02 9.37
CA LEU A 89 -2.34 -6.57 10.07
C LEU A 89 -3.00 -5.42 9.31
N THR A 90 -4.32 -5.43 9.26
CA THR A 90 -5.14 -4.30 8.82
C THR A 90 -6.17 -3.99 9.89
N MET A 91 -6.21 -2.72 10.31
CA MET A 91 -7.16 -2.20 11.31
C MET A 91 -7.91 -1.00 10.73
N VAL A 92 -9.21 -0.93 10.97
CA VAL A 92 -10.08 0.20 10.60
C VAL A 92 -10.91 0.59 11.81
N ASN A 93 -10.84 1.86 12.16
CA ASN A 93 -11.51 2.42 13.34
C ASN A 93 -11.29 1.59 14.62
N GLY A 94 -10.07 1.10 14.82
CA GLY A 94 -9.69 0.28 15.96
C GLY A 94 -10.11 -1.19 15.88
N VAL A 95 -10.82 -1.62 14.82
CA VAL A 95 -11.22 -3.02 14.62
C VAL A 95 -10.23 -3.71 13.69
N ILE A 96 -9.66 -4.83 14.16
CA ILE A 96 -8.78 -5.66 13.34
C ILE A 96 -9.63 -6.42 12.32
N LEU A 97 -9.36 -6.20 11.03
CA LEU A 97 -10.05 -6.88 9.92
C LEU A 97 -9.25 -8.06 9.38
N TYR A 98 -7.92 -7.98 9.45
CA TYR A 98 -6.99 -9.00 8.96
C TYR A 98 -5.78 -9.05 9.90
N GLU A 99 -5.34 -10.25 10.24
CA GLU A 99 -4.14 -10.48 11.03
C GLU A 99 -3.49 -11.81 10.65
N ASN A 100 -2.20 -11.77 10.29
CA ASN A 100 -1.36 -12.94 10.02
C ASN A 100 -2.01 -13.99 9.08
N GLY A 101 -2.61 -13.54 7.98
CA GLY A 101 -3.25 -14.45 7.00
C GLY A 101 -4.73 -14.73 7.28
N VAL A 102 -5.27 -14.28 8.40
CA VAL A 102 -6.66 -14.56 8.82
C VAL A 102 -7.53 -13.31 8.72
N PHE A 103 -8.62 -13.41 7.96
CA PHE A 103 -9.67 -12.38 7.97
C PHE A 103 -10.59 -12.56 9.16
N GLN A 104 -10.80 -11.49 9.93
CA GLN A 104 -11.59 -11.54 11.17
C GLN A 104 -13.10 -11.38 10.92
N THR A 105 -13.46 -10.74 9.82
CA THR A 105 -14.84 -10.35 9.49
C THR A 105 -15.41 -11.05 8.25
N VAL A 106 -14.57 -11.83 7.55
CA VAL A 106 -14.92 -12.48 6.28
C VAL A 106 -14.64 -13.96 6.37
N ASP A 107 -15.66 -14.79 6.14
CA ASP A 107 -15.55 -16.26 6.01
C ASP A 107 -15.12 -16.60 4.56
N LEU A 108 -13.82 -16.70 4.35
CA LEU A 108 -13.25 -17.05 3.04
C LEU A 108 -13.68 -18.42 2.55
N GLU A 109 -13.77 -19.41 3.44
CA GLU A 109 -14.18 -20.78 3.09
C GLU A 109 -15.62 -20.80 2.55
N ARG A 110 -16.50 -20.02 3.15
CA ARG A 110 -17.85 -19.84 2.65
C ARG A 110 -17.86 -19.16 1.28
N ILE A 111 -17.06 -18.12 1.09
CA ILE A 111 -16.93 -17.42 -0.20
C ILE A 111 -16.45 -18.40 -1.28
N TYR A 112 -15.37 -19.14 -1.03
CA TYR A 112 -14.82 -20.07 -2.00
C TYR A 112 -15.82 -21.17 -2.39
N ARG A 113 -16.61 -21.67 -1.45
CA ARG A 113 -17.69 -22.62 -1.74
C ARG A 113 -18.81 -22.03 -2.60
N MET A 114 -19.03 -20.73 -2.52
CA MET A 114 -20.07 -20.05 -3.31
C MET A 114 -19.61 -19.64 -4.70
N LEU A 115 -18.31 -19.43 -4.93
CA LEU A 115 -17.78 -18.95 -6.21
C LEU A 115 -18.23 -19.78 -7.42
N PRO A 116 -18.22 -21.13 -7.40
CA PRO A 116 -18.66 -21.94 -8.53
C PRO A 116 -20.10 -21.66 -8.98
N HIS A 117 -20.97 -21.19 -8.07
CA HIS A 117 -22.36 -20.86 -8.40
C HIS A 117 -22.52 -19.54 -9.18
N PHE A 118 -21.49 -18.69 -9.15
CA PHE A 118 -21.48 -17.39 -9.86
C PHE A 118 -20.81 -17.47 -11.22
N TYR A 119 -19.87 -18.38 -11.44
CA TYR A 119 -19.15 -18.51 -12.71
C TYR A 119 -20.06 -18.65 -13.94
N PRO A 120 -21.13 -19.49 -13.93
CA PRO A 120 -22.00 -19.63 -15.09
C PRO A 120 -22.69 -18.32 -15.49
N ARG A 121 -23.00 -17.47 -14.51
CA ARG A 121 -23.65 -16.17 -14.77
C ARG A 121 -22.70 -15.14 -15.37
N VAL A 122 -21.43 -15.17 -15.01
CA VAL A 122 -20.41 -14.26 -15.53
C VAL A 122 -19.98 -14.64 -16.94
N MET A 123 -19.89 -15.95 -17.22
CA MET A 123 -19.49 -16.48 -18.53
C MET A 123 -20.63 -16.46 -19.57
N SER A 124 -21.87 -16.28 -19.16
CA SER A 124 -23.03 -16.24 -20.04
C SER A 124 -23.44 -14.82 -20.49
N GLN A 125 -22.66 -13.79 -20.14
CA GLN A 125 -22.88 -12.43 -20.63
C GLN A 125 -22.34 -12.36 -22.08
N PRO A 126 -23.18 -12.13 -23.10
CA PRO A 126 -22.68 -11.92 -24.46
C PRO A 126 -21.89 -10.62 -24.51
N THR A 127 -20.69 -10.68 -25.13
CA THR A 127 -19.87 -9.52 -25.52
C THR A 127 -20.57 -8.67 -26.55
#